data_961bf7e046f1a8e6c9eb7a8667cc1f82
#
_entry.id   961bf7e046f1a8e6c9eb7a8667cc1f82
#
_cell.length_a   1.000
_cell.length_b   1.000
_cell.length_c   1.000
_cell.angle_alpha   90.00
_cell.angle_beta   90.00
_cell.angle_gamma   90.00
#
_symmetry.space_group_name_H-M   'P 1'
#
loop_
_entity.id
_entity.type
_entity.pdbx_description
1 polymer ?
#
loop_
_entity_poly.entity_id
_entity_poly.type
_entity_poly.pdbx_seq_one_letter_code
_entity_poly.pdbx_strand_id
1 'polypeptide(L)'
;MNERICVYTCITGDYDNLHEIVKEDGIEYLCFTNNPKIKSSYWKMVYIEDEDNLGNMLLSRKIKILGHPYLEQYDISIWVDGALEVKGKLRQFVKEWCDLSRYPMACFCHRLRNCVYDEARACIVHRKADKEDVIKYLNFLEQEEFPKEYGLAECTVLIRKENDLEVKRTMKLWFELLCKYVKRDQLSFPYSIWKTGLKIHWINLNVFDNPWFFWKAHKQKEETKSARIFFDEYKDVYNDIYLDGSIESEDNKEIIRFLIPKECSEISVNVGKHFGKIITSVDVSSTIKALDVFPGMDVPPYTVADYDDMVFYIKGHFCEGQKLIIYYEIHDFSEVDMQEIGEKLV
;
A
#
# COMPACT_ATOMS: atom_id res chain seq x y z
N MET A 1 -14.48 -20.88 27.09
CA MET A 1 -13.24 -21.43 26.48
C MET A 1 -12.51 -20.26 25.86
N ASN A 2 -11.19 -20.13 26.08
CA ASN A 2 -10.43 -19.09 25.41
C ASN A 2 -10.29 -19.47 23.92
N GLU A 3 -10.67 -18.59 23.01
CA GLU A 3 -10.53 -18.77 21.57
C GLU A 3 -9.07 -19.02 21.20
N ARG A 4 -8.84 -19.99 20.31
CA ARG A 4 -7.51 -20.28 19.75
C ARG A 4 -7.24 -19.27 18.65
N ILE A 5 -6.24 -18.43 18.86
CA ILE A 5 -5.85 -17.37 17.94
C ILE A 5 -4.51 -17.72 17.32
N CYS A 6 -4.37 -17.51 16.01
CA CYS A 6 -3.08 -17.44 15.35
C CYS A 6 -2.88 -16.11 14.64
N VAL A 7 -1.63 -15.70 14.57
CA VAL A 7 -1.17 -14.58 13.75
C VAL A 7 -0.33 -15.17 12.62
N TYR A 8 -0.56 -14.74 11.40
CA TYR A 8 0.21 -15.30 10.31
C TYR A 8 0.58 -14.24 9.25
N THR A 9 1.68 -14.50 8.60
CA THR A 9 2.21 -13.75 7.46
C THR A 9 2.71 -14.69 6.40
N CYS A 10 3.01 -14.18 5.22
CA CYS A 10 3.61 -14.96 4.14
C CYS A 10 4.68 -14.14 3.41
N ILE A 11 5.92 -14.64 3.41
CA ILE A 11 7.02 -14.05 2.67
C ILE A 11 7.54 -15.07 1.67
N THR A 12 7.39 -14.77 0.39
CA THR A 12 7.78 -15.64 -0.71
C THR A 12 9.00 -15.09 -1.46
N GLY A 13 9.86 -15.99 -1.94
CA GLY A 13 11.11 -15.61 -2.57
C GLY A 13 12.03 -14.84 -1.62
N ASP A 14 12.67 -13.78 -2.12
CA ASP A 14 13.51 -12.85 -1.35
C ASP A 14 12.90 -11.45 -1.31
N TYR A 15 11.56 -11.40 -1.12
CA TYR A 15 10.82 -10.14 -1.26
C TYR A 15 11.05 -9.20 -0.09
N ASP A 16 11.06 -9.72 1.15
CA ASP A 16 11.12 -8.93 2.36
C ASP A 16 11.84 -9.65 3.52
N ASN A 17 12.15 -8.91 4.58
CA ASN A 17 12.63 -9.46 5.83
C ASN A 17 11.45 -9.70 6.77
N LEU A 18 11.60 -10.70 7.64
CA LEU A 18 10.63 -11.00 8.67
C LEU A 18 10.94 -10.18 9.92
N HIS A 19 10.00 -9.34 10.34
CA HIS A 19 10.19 -8.48 11.51
C HIS A 19 10.03 -9.24 12.83
N GLU A 20 10.64 -8.68 13.86
CA GLU A 20 10.43 -9.11 15.25
C GLU A 20 8.97 -8.83 15.68
N ILE A 21 8.53 -9.54 16.69
CA ILE A 21 7.17 -9.40 17.22
C ILE A 21 7.18 -9.45 18.73
N VAL A 22 6.24 -8.78 19.36
CA VAL A 22 5.93 -8.99 20.77
C VAL A 22 5.03 -10.22 20.89
N LYS A 23 5.59 -11.35 21.35
CA LYS A 23 4.84 -12.59 21.53
C LYS A 23 3.85 -12.47 22.68
N GLU A 24 2.71 -13.09 22.53
CA GLU A 24 1.67 -13.23 23.55
C GLU A 24 1.41 -14.71 23.81
N ASP A 25 1.37 -15.12 25.07
CA ASP A 25 1.11 -16.50 25.45
C ASP A 25 -0.26 -16.98 24.94
N GLY A 26 -0.30 -18.19 24.40
CA GLY A 26 -1.51 -18.76 23.84
C GLY A 26 -1.91 -18.24 22.48
N ILE A 27 -1.03 -17.49 21.79
CA ILE A 27 -1.11 -17.14 20.38
C ILE A 27 0.04 -17.80 19.62
N GLU A 28 -0.26 -18.47 18.52
CA GLU A 28 0.77 -19.01 17.63
C GLU A 28 1.05 -18.02 16.50
N TYR A 29 2.33 -17.79 16.21
CA TYR A 29 2.80 -16.87 15.17
C TYR A 29 3.43 -17.66 14.04
N LEU A 30 2.85 -17.61 12.84
CA LEU A 30 3.18 -18.45 11.69
C LEU A 30 3.71 -17.60 10.54
N CYS A 31 4.83 -17.97 9.96
CA CYS A 31 5.29 -17.42 8.69
C CYS A 31 5.28 -18.51 7.62
N PHE A 32 4.42 -18.35 6.64
CA PHE A 32 4.41 -19.17 5.43
C PHE A 32 5.47 -18.68 4.46
N THR A 33 6.25 -19.60 3.88
CA THR A 33 7.32 -19.24 2.95
C THR A 33 7.69 -20.40 2.03
N ASN A 34 8.07 -20.08 0.79
CA ASN A 34 8.73 -21.02 -0.13
C ASN A 34 10.26 -20.86 -0.15
N ASN A 35 10.81 -19.95 0.69
CA ASN A 35 12.24 -19.69 0.76
C ASN A 35 12.87 -20.29 2.03
N PRO A 36 13.68 -21.37 1.93
CA PRO A 36 14.28 -22.02 3.09
C PRO A 36 15.37 -21.19 3.81
N LYS A 37 15.77 -20.05 3.21
CA LYS A 37 16.75 -19.13 3.83
C LYS A 37 16.10 -18.22 4.86
N ILE A 38 14.78 -17.99 4.78
CA ILE A 38 14.06 -17.17 5.76
C ILE A 38 13.93 -17.97 7.06
N LYS A 39 14.44 -17.41 8.14
CA LYS A 39 14.39 -17.98 9.48
C LYS A 39 14.04 -16.92 10.51
N SER A 40 13.41 -17.31 11.59
CA SER A 40 13.05 -16.42 12.69
C SER A 40 13.02 -17.17 14.01
N SER A 41 13.41 -16.51 15.08
CA SER A 41 13.20 -16.97 16.47
C SER A 41 11.81 -16.57 17.00
N TYR A 42 11.14 -15.67 16.31
CA TYR A 42 9.83 -15.12 16.68
C TYR A 42 8.69 -15.87 16.03
N TRP A 43 8.85 -16.26 14.75
CA TRP A 43 7.84 -16.90 13.93
C TRP A 43 8.13 -18.39 13.75
N LYS A 44 7.11 -19.21 13.82
CA LYS A 44 7.16 -20.61 13.42
C LYS A 44 7.07 -20.69 11.90
N MET A 45 8.08 -21.22 11.25
CA MET A 45 8.15 -21.32 9.81
C MET A 45 7.28 -22.48 9.30
N VAL A 46 6.44 -22.19 8.31
CA VAL A 46 5.63 -23.18 7.58
C VAL A 46 6.06 -23.11 6.11
N TYR A 47 6.75 -24.14 5.64
CA TYR A 47 7.20 -24.19 4.27
C TYR A 47 6.06 -24.60 3.35
N ILE A 48 5.90 -23.87 2.23
CA ILE A 48 4.87 -24.08 1.22
C ILE A 48 5.50 -24.24 -0.16
N GLU A 49 4.83 -24.96 -1.04
CA GLU A 49 5.20 -25.09 -2.45
C GLU A 49 4.20 -24.33 -3.33
N ASP A 50 4.66 -23.88 -4.49
CA ASP A 50 3.81 -23.22 -5.49
C ASP A 50 3.25 -24.25 -6.48
N GLU A 51 2.39 -25.12 -6.00
CA GLU A 51 1.80 -26.20 -6.79
C GLU A 51 1.02 -25.71 -8.00
N ASP A 52 0.44 -24.51 -7.92
CA ASP A 52 -0.37 -23.90 -8.98
C ASP A 52 0.46 -23.05 -9.96
N ASN A 53 1.77 -22.95 -9.79
CA ASN A 53 2.67 -22.11 -10.57
C ASN A 53 2.24 -20.63 -10.63
N LEU A 54 1.79 -20.07 -9.52
CA LEU A 54 1.28 -18.71 -9.40
C LEU A 54 2.39 -17.65 -9.43
N GLY A 55 3.60 -18.05 -9.07
CA GLY A 55 4.72 -17.15 -8.78
C GLY A 55 4.60 -16.49 -7.40
N ASN A 56 5.70 -15.94 -6.92
CA ASN A 56 5.85 -15.49 -5.53
C ASN A 56 4.74 -14.54 -5.07
N MET A 57 4.40 -13.54 -5.88
CA MET A 57 3.40 -12.55 -5.48
C MET A 57 2.00 -13.16 -5.28
N LEU A 58 1.50 -13.92 -6.25
CA LEU A 58 0.18 -14.53 -6.15
C LEU A 58 0.14 -15.66 -5.13
N LEU A 59 1.23 -16.39 -4.94
CA LEU A 59 1.35 -17.39 -3.88
C LEU A 59 1.17 -16.74 -2.50
N SER A 60 1.86 -15.62 -2.24
CA SER A 60 1.67 -14.86 -1.00
C SER A 60 0.24 -14.36 -0.85
N ARG A 61 -0.38 -13.84 -1.93
CA ARG A 61 -1.79 -13.41 -1.90
C ARG A 61 -2.76 -14.57 -1.70
N LYS A 62 -2.48 -15.75 -2.24
CA LYS A 62 -3.26 -16.96 -2.00
C LYS A 62 -3.30 -17.30 -0.50
N ILE A 63 -2.13 -17.31 0.16
CA ILE A 63 -2.05 -17.55 1.60
C ILE A 63 -2.74 -16.45 2.40
N LYS A 64 -2.55 -15.18 2.04
CA LYS A 64 -3.23 -14.05 2.67
C LYS A 64 -4.75 -14.18 2.61
N ILE A 65 -5.26 -14.46 1.42
CA ILE A 65 -6.71 -14.37 1.11
C ILE A 65 -7.41 -15.66 1.44
N LEU A 66 -6.96 -16.78 0.88
CA LEU A 66 -7.61 -18.08 1.06
C LEU A 66 -7.23 -18.77 2.37
N GLY A 67 -6.14 -18.33 3.01
CA GLY A 67 -5.56 -19.05 4.14
C GLY A 67 -4.79 -20.30 3.72
N HIS A 68 -4.56 -21.17 4.66
CA HIS A 68 -3.88 -22.45 4.48
C HIS A 68 -4.56 -23.50 5.38
N PRO A 69 -4.63 -24.80 5.03
CA PRO A 69 -5.25 -25.84 5.86
C PRO A 69 -4.74 -25.88 7.30
N TYR A 70 -3.47 -25.50 7.52
CA TYR A 70 -2.90 -25.38 8.87
C TYR A 70 -3.67 -24.40 9.77
N LEU A 71 -4.35 -23.40 9.21
CA LEU A 71 -5.11 -22.40 9.97
C LEU A 71 -6.47 -22.89 10.46
N GLU A 72 -7.03 -23.95 9.89
CA GLU A 72 -8.37 -24.46 10.21
C GLU A 72 -8.53 -24.93 11.66
N GLN A 73 -7.44 -25.20 12.34
CA GLN A 73 -7.44 -25.56 13.76
C GLN A 73 -7.69 -24.39 14.71
N TYR A 74 -7.66 -23.13 14.22
CA TYR A 74 -7.87 -21.93 15.02
C TYR A 74 -9.30 -21.40 14.89
N ASP A 75 -9.75 -20.68 15.91
CA ASP A 75 -11.06 -20.04 15.92
C ASP A 75 -10.96 -18.65 15.24
N ILE A 76 -9.84 -17.96 15.46
CA ILE A 76 -9.54 -16.65 14.89
C ILE A 76 -8.16 -16.68 14.24
N SER A 77 -8.09 -16.19 13.01
CA SER A 77 -6.82 -15.91 12.33
C SER A 77 -6.62 -14.40 12.13
N ILE A 78 -5.38 -13.94 12.31
CA ILE A 78 -4.97 -12.56 12.11
C ILE A 78 -3.87 -12.55 11.06
N TRP A 79 -4.20 -12.11 9.85
CA TRP A 79 -3.20 -11.82 8.84
C TRP A 79 -2.49 -10.52 9.16
N VAL A 80 -1.17 -10.50 9.01
CA VAL A 80 -0.34 -9.30 9.11
C VAL A 80 0.61 -9.27 7.90
N ASP A 81 0.59 -8.21 7.09
CA ASP A 81 1.54 -8.03 5.99
C ASP A 81 2.98 -8.01 6.52
N GLY A 82 3.92 -8.56 5.75
CA GLY A 82 5.33 -8.68 6.16
C GLY A 82 6.01 -7.34 6.50
N ALA A 83 5.50 -6.23 5.99
CA ALA A 83 5.99 -4.89 6.31
C ALA A 83 5.53 -4.33 7.67
N LEU A 84 4.69 -5.05 8.41
CA LEU A 84 4.22 -4.61 9.72
C LEU A 84 4.94 -5.35 10.86
N GLU A 85 5.40 -4.59 11.84
CA GLU A 85 5.85 -5.09 13.13
C GLU A 85 4.66 -5.22 14.09
N VAL A 86 4.57 -6.33 14.80
CA VAL A 86 3.57 -6.53 15.86
C VAL A 86 4.17 -6.09 17.19
N LYS A 87 3.71 -4.95 17.74
CA LYS A 87 4.24 -4.31 18.95
C LYS A 87 3.44 -4.62 20.21
N GLY A 88 2.15 -4.91 20.08
CA GLY A 88 1.24 -5.04 21.22
C GLY A 88 0.61 -6.41 21.35
N LYS A 89 -0.17 -6.59 22.42
CA LYS A 89 -0.92 -7.80 22.73
C LYS A 89 -2.16 -7.89 21.87
N LEU A 90 -2.20 -8.83 20.94
CA LEU A 90 -3.25 -8.93 19.93
C LEU A 90 -4.57 -9.49 20.46
N ARG A 91 -4.57 -10.28 21.53
CA ARG A 91 -5.82 -10.71 22.17
C ARG A 91 -6.59 -9.53 22.77
N GLN A 92 -5.86 -8.58 23.37
CA GLN A 92 -6.45 -7.33 23.83
C GLN A 92 -6.99 -6.51 22.66
N PHE A 93 -6.19 -6.37 21.58
CA PHE A 93 -6.63 -5.67 20.37
C PHE A 93 -7.93 -6.24 19.79
N VAL A 94 -8.01 -7.57 19.62
CA VAL A 94 -9.23 -8.22 19.11
C VAL A 94 -10.42 -7.92 20.00
N LYS A 95 -10.25 -7.99 21.33
CA LYS A 95 -11.32 -7.73 22.30
C LYS A 95 -11.82 -6.28 22.26
N GLU A 96 -10.93 -5.31 22.09
CA GLU A 96 -11.25 -3.88 22.17
C GLU A 96 -11.68 -3.29 20.82
N TRP A 97 -11.14 -3.78 19.72
CA TRP A 97 -11.28 -3.18 18.40
C TRP A 97 -12.00 -4.05 17.38
N CYS A 98 -12.35 -5.30 17.71
CA CYS A 98 -13.01 -6.21 16.78
C CYS A 98 -14.29 -6.77 17.38
N ASP A 99 -15.45 -6.32 16.90
CA ASP A 99 -16.74 -6.91 17.32
C ASP A 99 -16.98 -8.23 16.53
N LEU A 100 -16.19 -9.26 16.85
CA LEU A 100 -16.35 -10.56 16.21
C LEU A 100 -17.60 -11.32 16.69
N SER A 101 -18.30 -10.84 17.72
CA SER A 101 -19.59 -11.42 18.11
C SER A 101 -20.67 -11.15 17.06
N ARG A 102 -20.60 -9.99 16.41
CA ARG A 102 -21.57 -9.52 15.43
C ARG A 102 -21.07 -9.67 13.98
N TYR A 103 -19.78 -9.55 13.76
CA TYR A 103 -19.15 -9.58 12.44
C TYR A 103 -18.12 -10.70 12.36
N PRO A 104 -18.14 -11.58 11.34
CA PRO A 104 -17.18 -12.67 11.26
C PRO A 104 -15.79 -12.23 10.79
N MET A 105 -15.63 -10.97 10.41
CA MET A 105 -14.37 -10.39 9.95
C MET A 105 -14.25 -8.94 10.37
N ALA A 106 -13.01 -8.48 10.61
CA ALA A 106 -12.68 -7.08 10.83
C ALA A 106 -11.44 -6.69 10.00
N CYS A 107 -11.41 -5.43 9.54
CA CYS A 107 -10.26 -4.84 8.86
C CYS A 107 -10.20 -3.33 9.09
N PHE A 108 -9.03 -2.75 8.86
CA PHE A 108 -8.82 -1.31 9.00
C PHE A 108 -9.42 -0.55 7.82
N CYS A 109 -10.04 0.60 8.11
CA CYS A 109 -10.41 1.57 7.09
C CYS A 109 -9.15 2.07 6.37
N HIS A 110 -9.24 2.29 5.08
CA HIS A 110 -8.18 2.95 4.34
C HIS A 110 -8.04 4.41 4.81
N ARG A 111 -6.83 4.82 5.18
CA ARG A 111 -6.56 6.12 5.83
C ARG A 111 -6.88 7.35 4.98
N LEU A 112 -6.75 7.24 3.65
CA LEU A 112 -6.85 8.39 2.74
C LEU A 112 -8.09 8.36 1.84
N ARG A 113 -8.68 7.21 1.61
CA ARG A 113 -9.78 7.02 0.62
C ARG A 113 -10.83 6.05 1.14
N ASN A 114 -12.07 6.24 0.69
CA ASN A 114 -13.16 5.29 0.96
C ASN A 114 -13.84 4.77 -0.31
N CYS A 115 -13.24 5.06 -1.47
CA CYS A 115 -13.78 4.75 -2.79
C CYS A 115 -12.76 3.95 -3.61
N VAL A 116 -13.19 2.79 -4.15
CA VAL A 116 -12.33 1.94 -4.99
C VAL A 116 -11.93 2.65 -6.28
N TYR A 117 -12.79 3.51 -6.82
CA TYR A 117 -12.50 4.26 -8.05
C TYR A 117 -11.35 5.27 -7.83
N ASP A 118 -11.29 5.89 -6.66
CA ASP A 118 -10.19 6.79 -6.29
C ASP A 118 -8.90 6.03 -5.99
N GLU A 119 -9.00 4.86 -5.35
CA GLU A 119 -7.85 3.98 -5.14
C GLU A 119 -7.31 3.42 -6.46
N ALA A 120 -8.18 3.06 -7.40
CA ALA A 120 -7.78 2.61 -8.72
C ALA A 120 -6.96 3.68 -9.45
N ARG A 121 -7.40 4.93 -9.38
CA ARG A 121 -6.67 6.09 -9.91
C ARG A 121 -5.31 6.24 -9.24
N ALA A 122 -5.27 6.20 -7.92
CA ALA A 122 -4.02 6.28 -7.16
C ALA A 122 -3.05 5.12 -7.52
N CYS A 123 -3.57 3.91 -7.75
CA CYS A 123 -2.74 2.78 -8.19
C CYS A 123 -2.06 3.02 -9.53
N ILE A 124 -2.71 3.71 -10.50
CA ILE A 124 -2.08 4.09 -11.77
C ILE A 124 -0.99 5.14 -11.53
N VAL A 125 -1.32 6.19 -10.76
CA VAL A 125 -0.40 7.30 -10.48
C VAL A 125 0.85 6.81 -9.78
N HIS A 126 0.69 6.00 -8.73
CA HIS A 126 1.79 5.44 -7.94
C HIS A 126 2.37 4.14 -8.52
N ARG A 127 2.14 3.82 -9.79
CA ARG A 127 2.68 2.64 -10.48
C ARG A 127 2.44 1.31 -9.75
N LYS A 128 1.41 1.25 -8.92
CA LYS A 128 1.05 0.07 -8.12
C LYS A 128 0.25 -0.96 -8.93
N ALA A 129 -0.28 -0.56 -10.08
CA ALA A 129 -1.03 -1.43 -10.99
C ALA A 129 -0.89 -0.96 -12.44
N ASP A 130 -1.05 -1.90 -13.37
CA ASP A 130 -1.11 -1.61 -14.79
C ASP A 130 -2.40 -0.88 -15.16
N LYS A 131 -2.30 0.16 -16.00
CA LYS A 131 -3.43 0.99 -16.40
C LYS A 131 -4.52 0.19 -17.12
N GLU A 132 -4.13 -0.69 -18.03
CA GLU A 132 -5.11 -1.46 -18.81
C GLU A 132 -5.87 -2.45 -17.92
N ASP A 133 -5.20 -3.09 -16.97
CA ASP A 133 -5.83 -3.99 -16.02
C ASP A 133 -6.79 -3.24 -15.09
N VAL A 134 -6.40 -2.04 -14.64
CA VAL A 134 -7.28 -1.18 -13.84
C VAL A 134 -8.52 -0.78 -14.63
N ILE A 135 -8.39 -0.33 -15.89
CA ILE A 135 -9.52 0.04 -16.74
C ILE A 135 -10.46 -1.15 -16.94
N LYS A 136 -9.93 -2.34 -17.24
CA LYS A 136 -10.74 -3.56 -17.37
C LYS A 136 -11.55 -3.85 -16.10
N TYR A 137 -10.91 -3.66 -14.93
CA TYR A 137 -11.58 -3.87 -13.67
C TYR A 137 -12.65 -2.83 -13.38
N LEU A 138 -12.40 -1.55 -13.67
CA LEU A 138 -13.39 -0.49 -13.47
C LEU A 138 -14.61 -0.64 -14.38
N ASN A 139 -14.40 -1.01 -15.64
CA ASN A 139 -15.49 -1.32 -16.56
C ASN A 139 -16.36 -2.49 -16.04
N PHE A 140 -15.72 -3.49 -15.42
CA PHE A 140 -16.44 -4.57 -14.75
C PHE A 140 -17.25 -4.05 -13.55
N LEU A 141 -16.69 -3.19 -12.70
CA LEU A 141 -17.42 -2.61 -11.56
C LEU A 141 -18.62 -1.77 -11.99
N GLU A 142 -18.49 -1.00 -13.08
CA GLU A 142 -19.59 -0.22 -13.65
C GLU A 142 -20.71 -1.11 -14.19
N GLN A 143 -20.37 -2.20 -14.90
CA GLN A 143 -21.35 -3.18 -15.39
C GLN A 143 -22.10 -3.89 -14.26
N GLU A 144 -21.43 -4.10 -13.12
CA GLU A 144 -22.01 -4.69 -11.92
C GLU A 144 -22.74 -3.65 -11.04
N GLU A 145 -22.79 -2.39 -11.44
CA GLU A 145 -23.37 -1.27 -10.70
C GLU A 145 -22.81 -1.13 -9.28
N PHE A 146 -21.48 -1.38 -9.12
CA PHE A 146 -20.84 -1.28 -7.83
C PHE A 146 -20.86 0.18 -7.32
N PRO A 147 -21.37 0.42 -6.09
CA PRO A 147 -21.55 1.79 -5.59
C PRO A 147 -20.21 2.48 -5.33
N LYS A 148 -20.18 3.79 -5.59
CA LYS A 148 -19.11 4.67 -5.12
C LYS A 148 -19.15 4.77 -3.60
N GLU A 149 -17.99 5.03 -2.98
CA GLU A 149 -17.87 5.28 -1.53
C GLU A 149 -18.43 4.14 -0.65
N TYR A 150 -18.38 2.90 -1.16
CA TYR A 150 -18.82 1.72 -0.39
C TYR A 150 -17.95 1.45 0.85
N GLY A 151 -16.77 2.02 0.91
CA GLY A 151 -15.71 1.74 1.87
C GLY A 151 -14.50 1.12 1.21
N LEU A 152 -13.34 1.36 1.79
CA LEU A 152 -12.06 0.83 1.32
C LEU A 152 -11.25 0.35 2.51
N ALA A 153 -10.60 -0.81 2.37
CA ALA A 153 -9.79 -1.42 3.41
C ALA A 153 -8.30 -1.25 3.15
N GLU A 154 -7.52 -1.06 4.21
CA GLU A 154 -6.04 -1.14 4.10
C GLU A 154 -5.54 -2.57 3.90
N CYS A 155 -6.29 -3.58 3.97
CA CYS A 155 -5.96 -4.99 3.73
C CYS A 155 -4.62 -5.50 4.32
N THR A 156 -3.86 -4.67 5.01
CA THR A 156 -2.55 -5.03 5.61
C THR A 156 -2.69 -5.89 6.85
N VAL A 157 -3.82 -5.75 7.56
CA VAL A 157 -4.23 -6.60 8.67
C VAL A 157 -5.67 -7.04 8.46
N LEU A 158 -5.91 -8.36 8.55
CA LEU A 158 -7.23 -8.96 8.40
C LEU A 158 -7.49 -9.87 9.60
N ILE A 159 -8.57 -9.64 10.32
CA ILE A 159 -8.98 -10.46 11.45
C ILE A 159 -10.21 -11.25 11.03
N ARG A 160 -10.19 -12.57 11.15
CA ARG A 160 -11.25 -13.45 10.64
C ARG A 160 -11.61 -14.56 11.63
N LYS A 161 -12.89 -14.88 11.71
CA LYS A 161 -13.31 -16.20 12.17
C LYS A 161 -12.91 -17.21 11.11
N GLU A 162 -11.94 -18.06 11.40
CA GLU A 162 -11.24 -18.85 10.38
C GLU A 162 -12.16 -19.84 9.66
N ASN A 163 -13.13 -20.40 10.38
CA ASN A 163 -14.03 -21.43 9.83
C ASN A 163 -15.42 -20.91 9.43
N ASP A 164 -15.60 -19.59 9.35
CA ASP A 164 -16.84 -18.99 8.89
C ASP A 164 -17.03 -19.18 7.38
N LEU A 165 -18.16 -19.75 6.98
CA LEU A 165 -18.43 -20.11 5.58
C LEU A 165 -18.63 -18.87 4.68
N GLU A 166 -19.20 -17.80 5.21
CA GLU A 166 -19.41 -16.57 4.44
C GLU A 166 -18.08 -15.85 4.22
N VAL A 167 -17.20 -15.86 5.22
CA VAL A 167 -15.82 -15.37 5.06
C VAL A 167 -15.12 -16.20 3.98
N LYS A 168 -15.12 -17.53 4.07
CA LYS A 168 -14.47 -18.41 3.07
C LYS A 168 -15.02 -18.16 1.66
N ARG A 169 -16.34 -18.01 1.49
CA ARG A 169 -16.97 -17.69 0.21
C ARG A 169 -16.49 -16.34 -0.34
N THR A 170 -16.43 -15.32 0.51
CA THR A 170 -15.99 -13.99 0.13
C THR A 170 -14.51 -13.96 -0.25
N MET A 171 -13.67 -14.63 0.54
CA MET A 171 -12.23 -14.73 0.24
C MET A 171 -11.97 -15.47 -1.08
N LYS A 172 -12.76 -16.49 -1.41
CA LYS A 172 -12.66 -17.17 -2.70
C LYS A 172 -12.96 -16.21 -3.86
N LEU A 173 -14.06 -15.47 -3.79
CA LEU A 173 -14.41 -14.47 -4.81
C LEU A 173 -13.32 -13.39 -4.91
N TRP A 174 -12.80 -12.93 -3.77
CA TRP A 174 -11.73 -11.94 -3.76
C TRP A 174 -10.47 -12.41 -4.50
N PHE A 175 -10.03 -13.64 -4.24
CA PHE A 175 -8.85 -14.21 -4.91
C PHE A 175 -9.09 -14.43 -6.40
N GLU A 176 -10.28 -14.89 -6.80
CA GLU A 176 -10.66 -15.04 -8.21
C GLU A 176 -10.59 -13.71 -8.97
N LEU A 177 -11.12 -12.64 -8.38
CA LEU A 177 -11.09 -11.30 -8.99
C LEU A 177 -9.67 -10.73 -9.07
N LEU A 178 -8.88 -10.93 -8.01
CA LEU A 178 -7.47 -10.51 -7.99
C LEU A 178 -6.66 -11.21 -9.08
N CYS A 179 -6.88 -12.50 -9.31
CA CYS A 179 -6.23 -13.24 -10.40
C CYS A 179 -6.71 -12.82 -11.79
N LYS A 180 -8.00 -12.52 -11.91
CA LYS A 180 -8.63 -12.22 -13.21
C LYS A 180 -8.35 -10.81 -13.72
N TYR A 181 -8.29 -9.83 -12.81
CA TYR A 181 -8.22 -8.41 -13.16
C TYR A 181 -6.93 -7.77 -12.69
N VAL A 182 -6.92 -7.16 -11.51
CA VAL A 182 -5.83 -6.35 -11.00
C VAL A 182 -5.21 -7.00 -9.77
N LYS A 183 -3.91 -7.23 -9.80
CA LYS A 183 -3.16 -7.85 -8.71
C LYS A 183 -2.96 -6.92 -7.51
N ARG A 184 -4.00 -6.12 -7.20
CA ARG A 184 -4.08 -5.21 -6.05
C ARG A 184 -5.27 -5.62 -5.19
N ASP A 185 -4.97 -6.14 -4.02
CA ASP A 185 -5.94 -6.67 -3.05
C ASP A 185 -6.96 -5.61 -2.60
N GLN A 186 -6.53 -4.38 -2.37
CA GLN A 186 -7.41 -3.27 -1.98
C GLN A 186 -8.49 -2.94 -3.02
N LEU A 187 -8.24 -3.18 -4.31
CA LEU A 187 -9.22 -2.87 -5.36
C LEU A 187 -10.37 -3.90 -5.39
N SER A 188 -10.05 -5.19 -5.30
CA SER A 188 -11.05 -6.26 -5.48
C SER A 188 -11.77 -6.65 -4.17
N PHE A 189 -11.22 -6.36 -2.99
CA PHE A 189 -11.85 -6.68 -1.72
C PHE A 189 -13.21 -6.00 -1.49
N PRO A 190 -13.38 -4.68 -1.74
CA PRO A 190 -14.67 -4.01 -1.52
C PRO A 190 -15.81 -4.60 -2.34
N TYR A 191 -15.56 -4.91 -3.61
CA TYR A 191 -16.55 -5.56 -4.44
C TYR A 191 -16.89 -6.97 -3.90
N SER A 192 -15.90 -7.72 -3.41
CA SER A 192 -16.11 -9.08 -2.92
C SER A 192 -17.04 -9.10 -1.71
N ILE A 193 -16.85 -8.19 -0.74
CA ILE A 193 -17.73 -8.08 0.42
C ILE A 193 -19.13 -7.58 0.04
N TRP A 194 -19.23 -6.65 -0.90
CA TRP A 194 -20.52 -6.16 -1.41
C TRP A 194 -21.30 -7.26 -2.11
N LYS A 195 -20.67 -7.96 -3.04
CA LYS A 195 -21.31 -9.00 -3.87
C LYS A 195 -21.79 -10.21 -3.04
N THR A 196 -21.02 -10.58 -2.03
CA THR A 196 -21.38 -11.70 -1.13
C THR A 196 -22.32 -11.30 0.00
N GLY A 197 -22.44 -9.99 0.27
CA GLY A 197 -23.21 -9.45 1.38
C GLY A 197 -22.53 -9.60 2.74
N LEU A 198 -21.24 -9.99 2.78
CA LEU A 198 -20.50 -10.17 4.02
C LEU A 198 -20.45 -8.84 4.79
N LYS A 199 -20.87 -8.87 6.04
CA LYS A 199 -20.77 -7.73 6.94
C LYS A 199 -19.48 -7.84 7.73
N ILE A 200 -18.68 -6.77 7.70
CA ILE A 200 -17.39 -6.72 8.40
C ILE A 200 -17.36 -5.56 9.40
N HIS A 201 -16.53 -5.69 10.41
CA HIS A 201 -16.26 -4.60 11.34
C HIS A 201 -15.13 -3.72 10.77
N TRP A 202 -15.43 -2.45 10.57
CA TRP A 202 -14.46 -1.45 10.11
C TRP A 202 -13.73 -0.82 11.30
N ILE A 203 -12.39 -1.01 11.36
CA ILE A 203 -11.54 -0.47 12.42
C ILE A 203 -11.05 0.90 11.98
N ASN A 204 -11.46 1.94 12.69
CA ASN A 204 -11.07 3.32 12.40
C ASN A 204 -9.83 3.73 13.21
N LEU A 205 -8.69 3.11 12.87
CA LEU A 205 -7.36 3.44 13.39
C LEU A 205 -6.38 3.49 12.22
N ASN A 206 -5.29 4.26 12.36
CA ASN A 206 -4.17 4.17 11.45
C ASN A 206 -3.43 2.84 11.68
N VAL A 207 -3.47 1.93 10.71
CA VAL A 207 -2.82 0.61 10.83
C VAL A 207 -1.31 0.69 10.83
N PHE A 208 -0.74 1.75 10.28
CA PHE A 208 0.70 1.92 10.13
C PHE A 208 1.39 2.48 11.37
N ASP A 209 0.63 3.11 12.27
CA ASP A 209 1.14 3.65 13.53
C ASP A 209 0.05 3.62 14.60
N ASN A 210 0.11 2.62 15.48
CA ASN A 210 -0.77 2.45 16.62
C ASN A 210 -0.08 1.56 17.68
N PRO A 211 -0.63 1.36 18.89
CA PRO A 211 0.00 0.56 19.93
C PRO A 211 0.25 -0.91 19.60
N TRP A 212 -0.39 -1.47 18.59
CA TRP A 212 -0.30 -2.89 18.23
C TRP A 212 0.49 -3.15 16.96
N PHE A 213 0.47 -2.22 16.00
CA PHE A 213 1.11 -2.36 14.70
C PHE A 213 1.94 -1.12 14.38
N PHE A 214 3.09 -1.36 13.77
CA PHE A 214 3.95 -0.29 13.27
C PHE A 214 4.52 -0.69 11.92
N TRP A 215 4.50 0.23 10.98
CA TRP A 215 5.01 -0.03 9.65
C TRP A 215 6.54 0.08 9.60
N LYS A 216 7.17 -0.86 8.92
CA LYS A 216 8.60 -0.89 8.65
C LYS A 216 8.83 -0.83 7.13
N ALA A 217 9.92 -0.21 6.73
CA ALA A 217 10.30 -0.19 5.32
C ALA A 217 10.52 -1.60 4.78
N HIS A 218 10.08 -1.82 3.55
CA HIS A 218 10.45 -3.02 2.80
C HIS A 218 11.97 -3.07 2.58
N LYS A 219 12.52 -4.28 2.39
CA LYS A 219 13.89 -4.47 1.91
C LYS A 219 14.06 -3.67 0.62
N GLN A 220 15.02 -2.74 0.59
CA GLN A 220 15.20 -1.81 -0.52
C GLN A 220 15.25 -2.54 -1.86
N LYS A 221 14.40 -2.13 -2.79
CA LYS A 221 14.56 -2.39 -4.21
C LYS A 221 15.25 -1.19 -4.84
N GLU A 222 15.95 -1.42 -5.97
CA GLU A 222 16.62 -0.37 -6.71
C GLU A 222 15.72 0.86 -6.92
N GLU A 223 16.28 2.05 -6.72
CA GLU A 223 15.62 3.32 -6.98
C GLU A 223 15.15 3.38 -8.43
N THR A 224 13.90 3.74 -8.64
CA THR A 224 13.36 3.89 -9.99
C THR A 224 13.84 5.22 -10.55
N LYS A 225 14.77 5.22 -11.49
CA LYS A 225 15.27 6.44 -12.18
C LYS A 225 14.35 6.89 -13.32
N SER A 226 13.06 6.98 -13.06
CA SER A 226 12.08 7.45 -14.04
C SER A 226 10.94 8.20 -13.37
N ALA A 227 10.54 9.33 -13.94
CA ALA A 227 9.39 10.09 -13.51
C ALA A 227 8.17 9.76 -14.39
N ARG A 228 6.97 9.78 -13.80
CA ARG A 228 5.70 9.75 -14.54
C ARG A 228 4.97 11.06 -14.34
N ILE A 229 4.59 11.69 -15.45
CA ILE A 229 4.10 13.05 -15.48
C ILE A 229 2.68 13.05 -16.01
N PHE A 230 1.75 13.60 -15.24
CA PHE A 230 0.33 13.75 -15.58
C PHE A 230 -0.02 15.24 -15.72
N PHE A 231 -0.98 15.54 -16.59
CA PHE A 231 -1.39 16.90 -16.95
C PHE A 231 -2.86 17.10 -16.64
N ASP A 232 -3.21 18.23 -15.99
CA ASP A 232 -4.52 18.61 -15.44
C ASP A 232 -4.99 17.75 -14.25
N GLU A 233 -6.02 18.26 -13.53
CA GLU A 233 -6.63 17.50 -12.44
C GLU A 233 -7.03 16.11 -12.94
N TYR A 234 -6.69 15.10 -12.16
CA TYR A 234 -6.91 13.67 -12.36
C TYR A 234 -8.34 13.25 -12.73
N LYS A 235 -9.12 14.11 -13.35
CA LYS A 235 -10.55 13.85 -13.65
C LYS A 235 -10.75 12.71 -14.64
N ASP A 236 -9.76 12.47 -15.50
CA ASP A 236 -9.83 11.40 -16.48
C ASP A 236 -8.48 10.69 -16.71
N VAL A 237 -7.90 10.15 -15.63
CA VAL A 237 -6.68 9.32 -15.66
C VAL A 237 -6.76 8.18 -16.71
N TYR A 238 -7.96 7.78 -17.07
CA TYR A 238 -8.21 6.70 -18.01
C TYR A 238 -7.98 7.12 -19.46
N ASN A 239 -8.25 8.36 -19.78
CA ASN A 239 -8.04 8.94 -21.10
C ASN A 239 -6.85 9.90 -21.15
N ASP A 240 -6.32 10.32 -19.98
CA ASP A 240 -5.24 11.28 -19.92
C ASP A 240 -3.92 10.72 -20.42
N ILE A 241 -3.23 11.54 -21.21
CA ILE A 241 -1.87 11.29 -21.65
C ILE A 241 -0.95 11.52 -20.47
N TYR A 242 -0.17 10.52 -20.08
CA TYR A 242 0.98 10.70 -19.21
C TYR A 242 2.27 10.51 -20.01
N LEU A 243 3.35 11.13 -19.55
CA LEU A 243 4.69 10.94 -20.07
C LEU A 243 5.53 10.20 -19.03
N ASP A 244 6.29 9.21 -19.48
CA ASP A 244 7.39 8.67 -18.68
C ASP A 244 8.69 9.35 -19.10
N GLY A 245 9.33 10.04 -18.14
CA GLY A 245 10.58 10.76 -18.32
C GLY A 245 11.71 10.11 -17.54
N SER A 246 12.95 10.29 -18.01
CA SER A 246 14.16 9.93 -17.25
C SER A 246 14.43 10.96 -16.16
N ILE A 247 14.95 10.46 -15.03
CA ILE A 247 15.54 11.31 -14.00
C ILE A 247 17.05 11.30 -14.24
N GLU A 248 17.63 12.46 -14.44
CA GLU A 248 19.07 12.66 -14.58
C GLU A 248 19.62 13.13 -13.24
N SER A 249 20.69 12.52 -12.75
CA SER A 249 21.31 12.88 -11.46
C SER A 249 22.63 13.61 -11.72
N GLU A 250 22.77 14.80 -11.12
CA GLU A 250 23.99 15.60 -11.10
C GLU A 250 24.32 15.97 -9.65
N ASP A 251 25.32 15.34 -9.07
CA ASP A 251 25.66 15.46 -7.64
C ASP A 251 24.45 15.08 -6.76
N ASN A 252 23.98 16.00 -5.91
CA ASN A 252 22.78 15.80 -5.07
C ASN A 252 21.50 16.36 -5.72
N LYS A 253 21.55 16.71 -7.02
CA LYS A 253 20.40 17.24 -7.76
C LYS A 253 19.86 16.21 -8.72
N GLU A 254 18.56 16.07 -8.68
CA GLU A 254 17.79 15.28 -9.64
C GLU A 254 17.07 16.22 -10.60
N ILE A 255 17.09 15.90 -11.88
CA ILE A 255 16.60 16.75 -12.95
C ILE A 255 15.62 15.99 -13.82
N ILE A 256 14.44 16.54 -14.03
CA ILE A 256 13.41 15.99 -14.93
C ILE A 256 13.14 17.02 -16.01
N ARG A 257 13.24 16.59 -17.29
CA ARG A 257 13.00 17.45 -18.44
C ARG A 257 11.91 16.86 -19.33
N PHE A 258 10.90 17.65 -19.66
CA PHE A 258 9.83 17.24 -20.57
C PHE A 258 9.22 18.42 -21.33
N LEU A 259 8.46 18.09 -22.36
CA LEU A 259 7.65 19.07 -23.10
C LEU A 259 6.18 18.92 -22.68
N ILE A 260 5.50 20.04 -22.48
CA ILE A 260 4.06 20.07 -22.21
C ILE A 260 3.31 19.61 -23.46
N PRO A 261 2.56 18.52 -23.44
CA PRO A 261 1.90 17.97 -24.63
C PRO A 261 0.61 18.69 -25.01
N LYS A 262 0.01 19.42 -24.06
CA LYS A 262 -1.22 20.21 -24.21
C LYS A 262 -1.23 21.33 -23.18
N GLU A 263 -1.94 22.41 -23.45
CA GLU A 263 -2.14 23.47 -22.44
C GLU A 263 -2.80 22.88 -21.19
N CYS A 264 -2.26 23.21 -20.01
CA CYS A 264 -2.73 22.71 -18.72
C CYS A 264 -2.50 23.71 -17.58
N SER A 265 -3.24 23.52 -16.49
CA SER A 265 -3.13 24.33 -15.28
C SER A 265 -2.50 23.60 -14.10
N GLU A 266 -2.42 22.29 -14.17
CA GLU A 266 -1.86 21.43 -13.13
C GLU A 266 -0.98 20.35 -13.76
N ILE A 267 0.11 20.03 -13.07
CA ILE A 267 1.03 18.95 -13.43
C ILE A 267 1.30 18.15 -12.18
N SER A 268 1.23 16.83 -12.29
CA SER A 268 1.63 15.92 -11.22
C SER A 268 2.78 15.06 -11.69
N VAL A 269 3.86 15.05 -10.93
CA VAL A 269 5.10 14.37 -11.27
C VAL A 269 5.42 13.34 -10.20
N ASN A 270 5.19 12.07 -10.51
CA ASN A 270 5.61 10.96 -9.66
C ASN A 270 7.08 10.64 -9.96
N VAL A 271 7.94 10.86 -8.99
CA VAL A 271 9.39 10.64 -9.10
C VAL A 271 9.85 9.29 -8.53
N GLY A 272 8.91 8.45 -8.10
CA GLY A 272 9.21 7.13 -7.55
C GLY A 272 9.56 7.18 -6.06
N LYS A 273 10.25 6.15 -5.60
CA LYS A 273 10.57 5.94 -4.18
C LYS A 273 11.95 6.47 -3.83
N HIS A 274 12.01 7.28 -2.80
CA HIS A 274 13.24 7.86 -2.27
C HIS A 274 13.40 7.53 -0.77
N PHE A 275 13.46 6.24 -0.46
CA PHE A 275 13.55 5.76 0.92
C PHE A 275 14.76 6.31 1.67
N GLY A 276 14.52 6.83 2.88
CA GLY A 276 15.57 7.36 3.73
C GLY A 276 16.22 8.62 3.17
N LYS A 277 15.54 9.35 2.31
CA LYS A 277 16.01 10.62 1.72
C LYS A 277 15.20 11.80 2.22
N ILE A 278 15.84 12.96 2.24
CA ILE A 278 15.21 14.26 2.48
C ILE A 278 15.27 15.05 1.19
N ILE A 279 14.16 15.69 0.83
CA ILE A 279 14.13 16.70 -0.22
C ILE A 279 14.25 18.07 0.43
N THR A 280 15.28 18.82 0.06
CA THR A 280 15.59 20.13 0.63
C THR A 280 15.17 21.29 -0.24
N SER A 281 15.02 21.06 -1.54
CA SER A 281 14.50 22.07 -2.48
C SER A 281 13.81 21.42 -3.67
N VAL A 282 12.80 22.10 -4.21
CA VAL A 282 12.18 21.79 -5.49
C VAL A 282 12.00 23.07 -6.27
N ASP A 283 12.64 23.16 -7.41
CA ASP A 283 12.57 24.31 -8.32
C ASP A 283 11.95 23.92 -9.66
N VAL A 284 11.12 24.78 -10.22
CA VAL A 284 10.47 24.59 -11.51
C VAL A 284 10.84 25.74 -12.44
N SER A 285 11.30 25.43 -13.66
CA SER A 285 11.74 26.41 -14.66
C SER A 285 10.61 27.26 -15.26
N SER A 286 9.55 27.51 -14.52
CA SER A 286 8.39 28.33 -14.92
C SER A 286 7.78 29.04 -13.72
N THR A 287 6.99 30.08 -13.98
CA THR A 287 6.19 30.72 -12.93
C THR A 287 5.08 29.77 -12.49
N ILE A 288 5.10 29.39 -11.22
CA ILE A 288 4.11 28.50 -10.62
C ILE A 288 3.24 29.26 -9.62
N LYS A 289 2.01 28.77 -9.40
CA LYS A 289 1.06 29.33 -8.42
C LYS A 289 1.16 28.61 -7.08
N ALA A 290 1.39 27.31 -7.11
CA ALA A 290 1.55 26.46 -5.92
C ALA A 290 2.39 25.22 -6.26
N LEU A 291 3.09 24.70 -5.25
CA LEU A 291 3.82 23.44 -5.30
C LEU A 291 3.56 22.71 -3.99
N ASP A 292 3.00 21.49 -4.09
CA ASP A 292 2.81 20.56 -2.99
C ASP A 292 3.61 19.28 -3.25
N VAL A 293 4.17 18.69 -2.22
CA VAL A 293 4.91 17.43 -2.28
C VAL A 293 4.18 16.38 -1.44
N PHE A 294 3.89 15.21 -2.02
CA PHE A 294 3.16 14.13 -1.36
C PHE A 294 3.85 12.76 -1.61
N PRO A 295 3.83 11.81 -0.67
CA PRO A 295 3.63 12.02 0.75
C PRO A 295 4.88 12.64 1.35
N GLY A 296 4.71 13.57 2.25
CA GLY A 296 5.82 14.18 2.96
C GLY A 296 5.32 14.82 4.25
N MET A 297 6.16 14.83 5.28
CA MET A 297 5.97 15.77 6.38
C MET A 297 6.68 17.05 6.01
N ASP A 298 5.92 18.13 5.83
CA ASP A 298 6.49 19.46 5.64
C ASP A 298 7.07 19.94 6.96
N VAL A 299 8.37 19.79 7.10
CA VAL A 299 9.14 20.41 8.16
C VAL A 299 10.07 21.40 7.48
N PRO A 300 9.65 22.67 7.30
CA PRO A 300 10.50 23.65 6.65
C PRO A 300 11.88 23.75 7.34
N PRO A 301 13.01 23.75 6.58
CA PRO A 301 13.08 23.77 5.12
C PRO A 301 13.08 22.39 4.44
N TYR A 302 12.71 21.29 5.11
CA TYR A 302 12.85 19.94 4.61
C TYR A 302 11.48 19.30 4.31
N THR A 303 11.43 18.53 3.23
CA THR A 303 10.35 17.55 2.99
C THR A 303 10.93 16.17 3.16
N VAL A 304 10.45 15.43 4.16
CA VAL A 304 10.88 14.06 4.44
C VAL A 304 10.21 13.11 3.45
N ALA A 305 11.01 12.40 2.66
CA ALA A 305 10.52 11.37 1.79
C ALA A 305 9.97 10.21 2.63
N ASP A 306 8.68 9.93 2.51
CA ASP A 306 8.03 8.76 3.10
C ASP A 306 8.26 7.54 2.20
N TYR A 307 7.82 6.39 2.66
CA TYR A 307 8.00 5.07 2.02
C TYR A 307 7.16 4.83 0.76
N ASP A 308 6.27 5.76 0.41
CA ASP A 308 5.52 5.73 -0.84
C ASP A 308 6.23 6.52 -1.95
N ASP A 309 5.74 6.38 -3.18
CA ASP A 309 6.23 7.17 -4.30
C ASP A 309 5.99 8.65 -4.04
N MET A 310 7.01 9.47 -4.25
CA MET A 310 6.89 10.91 -4.12
C MET A 310 6.22 11.51 -5.36
N VAL A 311 5.30 12.42 -5.12
CA VAL A 311 4.57 13.14 -6.18
C VAL A 311 4.65 14.64 -5.93
N PHE A 312 5.12 15.39 -6.93
CA PHE A 312 5.05 16.84 -6.95
C PHE A 312 3.77 17.29 -7.64
N TYR A 313 2.94 18.07 -6.95
CA TYR A 313 1.74 18.69 -7.50
C TYR A 313 2.06 20.16 -7.80
N ILE A 314 2.04 20.52 -9.08
CA ILE A 314 2.48 21.84 -9.54
C ILE A 314 1.29 22.53 -10.21
N LYS A 315 0.86 23.68 -9.68
CA LYS A 315 -0.18 24.53 -10.26
C LYS A 315 0.43 25.74 -10.94
N GLY A 316 -0.04 26.04 -12.13
CA GLY A 316 0.49 27.14 -12.93
C GLY A 316 -0.34 27.41 -14.17
N HIS A 317 0.28 27.96 -15.18
CA HIS A 317 -0.24 28.05 -16.55
C HIS A 317 0.86 27.57 -17.48
N PHE A 318 0.61 26.45 -18.12
CA PHE A 318 1.60 25.74 -18.95
C PHE A 318 1.08 25.62 -20.38
N CYS A 319 1.85 26.14 -21.34
CA CYS A 319 1.47 26.15 -22.75
C CYS A 319 1.95 24.88 -23.45
N GLU A 320 1.19 24.41 -24.44
CA GLU A 320 1.62 23.32 -25.33
C GLU A 320 2.97 23.62 -25.97
N GLY A 321 3.86 22.63 -26.00
CA GLY A 321 5.23 22.77 -26.52
C GLY A 321 6.21 23.48 -25.57
N GLN A 322 5.76 23.98 -24.43
CA GLN A 322 6.65 24.58 -23.42
C GLN A 322 7.57 23.51 -22.86
N LYS A 323 8.87 23.81 -22.81
CA LYS A 323 9.86 22.96 -22.10
C LYS A 323 9.78 23.28 -20.62
N LEU A 324 9.52 22.24 -19.81
CA LEU A 324 9.56 22.33 -18.36
C LEU A 324 10.75 21.54 -17.83
N ILE A 325 11.43 22.11 -16.85
CA ILE A 325 12.51 21.46 -16.11
C ILE A 325 12.18 21.56 -14.64
N ILE A 326 12.23 20.41 -13.97
CA ILE A 326 12.07 20.34 -12.52
C ILE A 326 13.40 19.91 -11.95
N TYR A 327 13.88 20.65 -10.97
CA TYR A 327 15.07 20.36 -10.18
C TYR A 327 14.65 20.07 -8.76
N TYR A 328 15.20 19.04 -8.15
CA TYR A 328 15.04 18.83 -6.72
C TYR A 328 16.32 18.28 -6.10
N GLU A 329 16.63 18.73 -4.90
CA GLU A 329 17.79 18.27 -4.15
C GLU A 329 17.39 17.19 -3.19
N ILE A 330 18.16 16.11 -3.17
CA ILE A 330 17.93 14.98 -2.29
C ILE A 330 19.20 14.65 -1.51
N HIS A 331 19.03 14.35 -0.22
CA HIS A 331 20.11 14.00 0.68
C HIS A 331 19.73 12.75 1.48
N ASP A 332 20.74 11.98 1.90
CA ASP A 332 20.50 10.86 2.79
C ASP A 332 20.03 11.38 4.17
N PHE A 333 19.03 10.69 4.70
CA PHE A 333 18.48 10.99 6.01
C PHE A 333 19.46 10.54 7.09
N SER A 334 20.00 11.46 7.89
CA SER A 334 20.95 11.18 8.96
C SER A 334 20.31 11.30 10.36
N GLU A 335 20.95 10.71 11.40
CA GLU A 335 20.50 10.90 12.79
C GLU A 335 20.50 12.39 13.22
N VAL A 336 21.40 13.18 12.65
CA VAL A 336 21.49 14.64 12.93
C VAL A 336 20.26 15.36 12.39
N ASP A 337 19.81 15.00 11.17
CA ASP A 337 18.61 15.57 10.57
C ASP A 337 17.36 15.23 11.38
N MET A 338 17.29 13.99 11.94
CA MET A 338 16.20 13.57 12.83
C MET A 338 16.14 14.40 14.11
N GLN A 339 17.27 14.72 14.69
CA GLN A 339 17.33 15.53 15.91
C GLN A 339 16.90 16.99 15.61
N GLU A 340 17.37 17.58 14.52
CA GLU A 340 17.00 18.93 14.08
C GLU A 340 15.51 19.04 13.71
N ILE A 341 14.96 18.01 13.05
CA ILE A 341 13.53 17.91 12.74
C ILE A 341 12.71 17.75 14.03
N GLY A 342 13.15 16.89 14.96
CA GLY A 342 12.50 16.69 16.24
C GLY A 342 12.42 17.96 17.09
N GLU A 343 13.47 18.78 17.08
CA GLU A 343 13.50 20.07 17.79
C GLU A 343 12.56 21.11 17.17
N LYS A 344 12.25 21.01 15.88
CA LYS A 344 11.32 21.93 15.17
C LYS A 344 9.85 21.50 15.25
N LEU A 345 9.59 20.24 15.63
CA LEU A 345 8.23 19.70 15.81
C LEU A 345 7.68 19.89 17.24
N VAL A 346 8.50 20.31 18.19
CA VAL A 346 8.14 20.64 19.57
C VAL A 346 7.99 22.17 19.71
#